data_69baf2cebaf0cd84a24c1ca3d5da0f44
#
_entry.id   69baf2cebaf0cd84a24c1ca3d5da0f44
#
_cell.length_a   1.000
_cell.length_b   1.000
_cell.length_c   1.000
_cell.angle_alpha   90.00
_cell.angle_beta   90.00
_cell.angle_gamma   90.00
#
_symmetry.space_group_name_H-M   'P 1'
#
loop_
_entity.id
_entity.type
_entity.pdbx_description
1 polymer ?
#
loop_
_entity_poly.entity_id
_entity_poly.type
_entity_poly.pdbx_seq_one_letter_code
_entity_poly.pdbx_strand_id
1 'polypeptide(L)'
;MAETLSEFDGCDLLARLFRARGYSIKRNQLFREYGVEFHIDGWDAKARVGFEFLTSEDDDHDDLTLEEYKTLCDAQRRGELALFIIDEVEPLSEKELAAEAHEFLDEVAAAAAARLKRGTRTAKKAVSKKAVSKKAAKKKAATKKPAHKKTKAAKKPRRARR
;
A
#
# COMPACT_ATOMS: atom_id res chain seq x y z
N MET A 1 -29.60 3.97 -31.23
CA MET A 1 -28.67 2.86 -30.96
C MET A 1 -27.62 3.42 -30.03
N ALA A 2 -27.41 2.87 -28.84
CA ALA A 2 -26.31 3.31 -28.01
C ALA A 2 -25.01 2.87 -28.71
N GLU A 3 -24.11 3.82 -28.97
CA GLU A 3 -22.79 3.48 -29.46
C GLU A 3 -22.05 2.78 -28.33
N THR A 4 -21.64 1.55 -28.57
CA THR A 4 -20.78 0.77 -27.67
C THR A 4 -19.43 1.51 -27.61
N LEU A 5 -18.96 1.80 -26.41
CA LEU A 5 -17.68 2.44 -26.19
C LEU A 5 -16.55 1.49 -26.62
N SER A 6 -15.63 1.95 -27.46
CA SER A 6 -14.45 1.16 -27.79
C SER A 6 -13.52 1.10 -26.58
N GLU A 7 -12.73 0.05 -26.47
CA GLU A 7 -11.67 -0.07 -25.44
C GLU A 7 -10.77 1.16 -25.42
N PHE A 8 -10.34 1.62 -26.59
CA PHE A 8 -9.48 2.80 -26.72
C PHE A 8 -10.12 4.05 -26.11
N ASP A 9 -11.40 4.31 -26.43
CA ASP A 9 -12.13 5.48 -25.91
C ASP A 9 -12.40 5.33 -24.42
N GLY A 10 -12.73 4.11 -23.96
CA GLY A 10 -12.93 3.78 -22.54
C GLY A 10 -11.67 4.01 -21.73
N CYS A 11 -10.54 3.50 -22.19
CA CYS A 11 -9.25 3.70 -21.56
C CYS A 11 -8.82 5.18 -21.54
N ASP A 12 -9.10 5.94 -22.59
CA ASP A 12 -8.80 7.38 -22.61
C ASP A 12 -9.69 8.16 -21.64
N LEU A 13 -10.96 7.82 -21.55
CA LEU A 13 -11.88 8.38 -20.57
C LEU A 13 -11.38 8.11 -19.14
N LEU A 14 -11.08 6.85 -18.82
CA LEU A 14 -10.58 6.44 -17.50
C LEU A 14 -9.27 7.18 -17.16
N ALA A 15 -8.32 7.24 -18.09
CA ALA A 15 -7.07 7.94 -17.86
C ALA A 15 -7.30 9.43 -17.54
N ARG A 16 -8.26 10.10 -18.19
CA ARG A 16 -8.65 11.48 -17.88
C ARG A 16 -9.27 11.60 -16.49
N LEU A 17 -10.19 10.73 -16.13
CA LEU A 17 -10.88 10.75 -14.83
C LEU A 17 -9.92 10.51 -13.67
N PHE A 18 -9.05 9.51 -13.78
CA PHE A 18 -8.04 9.21 -12.75
C PHE A 18 -7.04 10.36 -12.60
N ARG A 19 -6.55 10.93 -13.70
CA ARG A 19 -5.66 12.11 -13.66
C ARG A 19 -6.34 13.32 -13.05
N ALA A 20 -7.63 13.55 -13.32
CA ALA A 20 -8.40 14.64 -12.71
C ALA A 20 -8.52 14.48 -11.17
N ARG A 21 -8.44 13.24 -10.65
CA ARG A 21 -8.39 12.96 -9.21
C ARG A 21 -6.97 13.01 -8.63
N GLY A 22 -5.96 13.36 -9.45
CA GLY A 22 -4.57 13.56 -9.00
C GLY A 22 -3.67 12.34 -9.13
N TYR A 23 -4.12 11.25 -9.77
CA TYR A 23 -3.29 10.08 -10.04
C TYR A 23 -2.39 10.29 -11.26
N SER A 24 -1.15 9.79 -11.19
CA SER A 24 -0.16 9.87 -12.28
C SER A 24 -0.24 8.65 -13.18
N ILE A 25 -1.36 8.48 -13.88
CA ILE A 25 -1.61 7.32 -14.73
C ILE A 25 -0.67 7.28 -15.92
N LYS A 26 0.06 6.17 -16.05
CA LYS A 26 0.81 5.77 -17.24
C LYS A 26 0.03 4.66 -17.95
N ARG A 27 -0.06 4.76 -19.27
CA ARG A 27 -0.80 3.79 -20.11
C ARG A 27 0.09 2.60 -20.46
N ASN A 28 -0.53 1.44 -20.59
CA ASN A 28 0.07 0.19 -21.06
C ASN A 28 1.39 -0.14 -20.34
N GLN A 29 1.33 -0.32 -19.03
CA GLN A 29 2.49 -0.59 -18.19
C GLN A 29 2.58 -2.08 -17.87
N LEU A 30 3.77 -2.65 -18.00
CA LEU A 30 4.01 -4.01 -17.54
C LEU A 30 3.90 -4.10 -16.02
N PHE A 31 2.90 -4.83 -15.53
CA PHE A 31 2.68 -5.12 -14.13
C PHE A 31 3.29 -6.48 -13.77
N ARG A 32 4.13 -6.53 -12.75
CA ARG A 32 4.82 -7.75 -12.30
C ARG A 32 4.85 -7.81 -10.78
N GLU A 33 3.70 -8.06 -10.18
CA GLU A 33 3.59 -8.17 -8.72
C GLU A 33 2.66 -9.32 -8.33
N TYR A 34 2.77 -9.81 -7.12
CA TYR A 34 1.95 -10.91 -6.58
C TYR A 34 2.03 -12.23 -7.36
N GLY A 35 3.06 -12.40 -8.20
CA GLY A 35 3.18 -13.56 -9.09
C GLY A 35 2.33 -13.47 -10.35
N VAL A 36 1.77 -12.30 -10.62
CA VAL A 36 0.98 -11.99 -11.82
C VAL A 36 1.81 -11.10 -12.74
N GLU A 37 1.77 -11.37 -14.03
CA GLU A 37 2.45 -10.58 -15.05
C GLU A 37 1.51 -10.32 -16.24
N PHE A 38 1.19 -9.04 -16.48
CA PHE A 38 0.37 -8.60 -17.61
C PHE A 38 0.60 -7.12 -17.90
N HIS A 39 0.09 -6.64 -19.03
CA HIS A 39 0.09 -5.21 -19.36
C HIS A 39 -1.16 -4.53 -18.85
N ILE A 40 -1.03 -3.69 -17.83
CA ILE A 40 -2.14 -2.93 -17.27
C ILE A 40 -2.38 -1.66 -18.07
N ASP A 41 -3.62 -1.39 -18.45
CA ASP A 41 -4.02 -0.27 -19.30
C ASP A 41 -3.71 1.08 -18.71
N GLY A 42 -3.87 1.23 -17.42
CA GLY A 42 -3.56 2.45 -16.71
C GLY A 42 -3.09 2.20 -15.29
N TRP A 43 -1.89 2.70 -14.93
CA TRP A 43 -1.29 2.45 -13.63
C TRP A 43 -0.57 3.67 -13.04
N ASP A 44 -0.85 3.95 -11.79
CA ASP A 44 -0.03 4.82 -10.93
C ASP A 44 0.72 3.95 -9.91
N ALA A 45 1.98 3.65 -10.18
CA ALA A 45 2.81 2.79 -9.33
C ALA A 45 3.07 3.39 -7.93
N LYS A 46 3.01 4.71 -7.78
CA LYS A 46 3.20 5.38 -6.49
C LYS A 46 1.95 5.31 -5.62
N ALA A 47 0.80 5.60 -6.20
CA ALA A 47 -0.48 5.52 -5.51
C ALA A 47 -1.00 4.09 -5.40
N ARG A 48 -0.50 3.18 -6.26
CA ARG A 48 -0.94 1.80 -6.42
C ARG A 48 -2.42 1.71 -6.80
N VAL A 49 -2.79 2.54 -7.74
CA VAL A 49 -4.15 2.69 -8.26
C VAL A 49 -4.10 2.61 -9.79
N GLY A 50 -5.02 1.89 -10.38
CA GLY A 50 -5.08 1.73 -11.82
C GLY A 50 -6.41 1.21 -12.32
N PHE A 51 -6.44 0.92 -13.62
CA PHE A 51 -7.59 0.32 -14.29
C PHE A 51 -7.14 -0.64 -15.38
N GLU A 52 -7.99 -1.60 -15.67
CA GLU A 52 -7.86 -2.62 -16.69
C GLU A 52 -9.18 -2.81 -17.43
N PHE A 53 -9.14 -2.84 -18.73
CA PHE A 53 -10.28 -3.04 -19.59
C PHE A 53 -10.17 -4.41 -20.26
N LEU A 54 -10.95 -5.38 -19.80
CA LEU A 54 -10.94 -6.74 -20.36
C LEU A 54 -11.86 -6.79 -21.58
N THR A 55 -11.28 -6.94 -22.76
CA THR A 55 -12.03 -7.10 -24.01
C THR A 55 -12.04 -8.54 -24.45
N SER A 56 -13.17 -8.97 -25.05
CA SER A 56 -13.31 -10.30 -25.63
C SER A 56 -12.96 -10.35 -27.12
N GLU A 57 -12.69 -9.21 -27.77
CA GLU A 57 -12.60 -9.11 -29.22
C GLU A 57 -11.21 -9.46 -29.77
N ASP A 58 -10.15 -9.29 -29.02
CA ASP A 58 -8.84 -9.72 -29.43
C ASP A 58 -8.47 -11.04 -28.75
N ASP A 59 -7.97 -12.01 -29.53
CA ASP A 59 -7.46 -13.32 -29.06
C ASP A 59 -6.29 -13.19 -28.03
N ASP A 60 -6.06 -12.02 -27.50
CA ASP A 60 -5.11 -11.69 -26.42
C ASP A 60 -5.70 -12.00 -25.03
N HIS A 61 -6.35 -13.16 -24.90
CA HIS A 61 -6.71 -13.75 -23.60
C HIS A 61 -5.50 -14.09 -22.72
N ASP A 62 -4.31 -13.66 -23.12
CA ASP A 62 -3.07 -13.89 -22.36
C ASP A 62 -2.91 -12.93 -21.17
N ASP A 63 -3.77 -11.90 -21.04
CA ASP A 63 -3.46 -10.82 -20.10
C ASP A 63 -3.88 -11.10 -18.67
N LEU A 64 -4.97 -11.80 -18.39
CA LEU A 64 -5.37 -12.07 -17.00
C LEU A 64 -6.20 -13.35 -16.85
N THR A 65 -5.60 -14.39 -16.32
CA THR A 65 -6.33 -15.62 -15.98
C THR A 65 -7.25 -15.41 -14.76
N LEU A 66 -8.26 -16.27 -14.61
CA LEU A 66 -9.15 -16.22 -13.43
C LEU A 66 -8.41 -16.34 -12.09
N GLU A 67 -7.31 -17.09 -12.04
CA GLU A 67 -6.50 -17.24 -10.83
C GLU A 67 -5.71 -15.97 -10.51
N GLU A 68 -5.16 -15.33 -11.52
CA GLU A 68 -4.47 -14.06 -11.40
C GLU A 68 -5.44 -12.95 -10.97
N TYR A 69 -6.61 -12.89 -11.59
CA TYR A 69 -7.69 -11.99 -11.17
C TYR A 69 -8.05 -12.17 -9.68
N LYS A 70 -8.23 -13.39 -9.21
CA LYS A 70 -8.47 -13.66 -7.78
C LYS A 70 -7.33 -13.18 -6.89
N THR A 71 -6.09 -13.37 -7.35
CA THR A 71 -4.89 -12.92 -6.62
C THR A 71 -4.87 -11.40 -6.47
N LEU A 72 -5.22 -10.67 -7.53
CA LEU A 72 -5.34 -9.21 -7.51
C LEU A 72 -6.50 -8.75 -6.61
N CYS A 73 -7.65 -9.41 -6.67
CA CYS A 73 -8.77 -9.13 -5.77
C CYS A 73 -8.40 -9.32 -4.30
N ASP A 74 -7.61 -10.33 -3.97
CA ASP A 74 -7.13 -10.55 -2.60
C ASP A 74 -6.14 -9.47 -2.15
N ALA A 75 -5.24 -9.03 -3.03
CA ALA A 75 -4.35 -7.91 -2.76
C ALA A 75 -5.14 -6.60 -2.55
N GLN A 76 -6.19 -6.39 -3.33
CA GLN A 76 -7.10 -5.25 -3.18
C GLN A 76 -7.85 -5.29 -1.84
N ARG A 77 -8.37 -6.44 -1.42
CA ARG A 77 -9.01 -6.61 -0.09
C ARG A 77 -8.04 -6.33 1.06
N ARG A 78 -6.78 -6.70 0.92
CA ARG A 78 -5.72 -6.32 1.88
C ARG A 78 -5.35 -4.84 1.78
N GLY A 79 -5.85 -4.18 0.72
CA GLY A 79 -5.62 -2.79 0.43
C GLY A 79 -4.19 -2.49 0.02
N GLU A 80 -3.52 -3.40 -0.60
CA GLU A 80 -2.17 -3.25 -1.13
C GLU A 80 -2.16 -2.54 -2.48
N LEU A 81 -3.28 -2.63 -3.23
CA LEU A 81 -3.54 -1.91 -4.47
C LEU A 81 -5.04 -1.60 -4.59
N ALA A 82 -5.40 -0.80 -5.57
CA ALA A 82 -6.79 -0.58 -6.00
C ALA A 82 -6.83 -0.60 -7.53
N LEU A 83 -7.51 -1.59 -8.09
CA LEU A 83 -7.60 -1.82 -9.51
C LEU A 83 -9.08 -1.82 -9.94
N PHE A 84 -9.43 -0.92 -10.84
CA PHE A 84 -10.75 -0.86 -11.47
C PHE A 84 -10.71 -1.74 -12.72
N ILE A 85 -11.37 -2.88 -12.66
CA ILE A 85 -11.43 -3.83 -13.77
C ILE A 85 -12.81 -3.76 -14.39
N ILE A 86 -12.86 -3.52 -15.70
CA ILE A 86 -14.07 -3.49 -16.50
C ILE A 86 -14.06 -4.74 -17.36
N ASP A 87 -15.14 -5.53 -17.27
CA ASP A 87 -15.38 -6.67 -18.15
C ASP A 87 -16.43 -6.25 -19.19
N GLU A 88 -16.11 -6.37 -20.47
CA GLU A 88 -16.92 -5.92 -21.59
C GLU A 88 -18.14 -6.84 -21.87
N VAL A 89 -18.60 -7.61 -20.90
CA VAL A 89 -19.77 -8.50 -21.07
C VAL A 89 -21.05 -7.72 -21.36
N GLU A 90 -21.13 -6.46 -20.94
CA GLU A 90 -22.27 -5.57 -21.23
C GLU A 90 -21.79 -4.28 -21.89
N PRO A 91 -22.45 -3.82 -22.97
CA PRO A 91 -22.07 -2.57 -23.63
C PRO A 91 -22.29 -1.40 -22.69
N LEU A 92 -21.21 -0.86 -22.14
CA LEU A 92 -21.21 0.33 -21.29
C LEU A 92 -21.20 1.59 -22.16
N SER A 93 -22.06 2.53 -21.83
CA SER A 93 -21.96 3.88 -22.37
C SER A 93 -20.87 4.69 -21.65
N GLU A 94 -20.33 5.71 -22.30
CA GLU A 94 -19.35 6.64 -21.69
C GLU A 94 -19.83 7.19 -20.34
N LYS A 95 -21.14 7.47 -20.23
CA LYS A 95 -21.73 8.00 -19.01
C LYS A 95 -21.77 6.99 -17.88
N GLU A 96 -22.09 5.74 -18.17
CA GLU A 96 -22.12 4.65 -17.18
C GLU A 96 -20.72 4.34 -16.70
N LEU A 97 -19.76 4.18 -17.61
CA LEU A 97 -18.35 3.97 -17.26
C LEU A 97 -17.80 5.13 -16.40
N ALA A 98 -18.13 6.36 -16.72
CA ALA A 98 -17.71 7.50 -15.92
C ALA A 98 -18.33 7.48 -14.51
N ALA A 99 -19.59 7.08 -14.37
CA ALA A 99 -20.26 6.99 -13.08
C ALA A 99 -19.61 5.94 -12.18
N GLU A 100 -19.37 4.74 -12.71
CA GLU A 100 -18.70 3.65 -11.99
C GLU A 100 -17.26 4.00 -11.60
N ALA A 101 -16.51 4.63 -12.51
CA ALA A 101 -15.16 5.09 -12.23
C ALA A 101 -15.13 6.16 -11.11
N HIS A 102 -16.10 7.05 -11.07
CA HIS A 102 -16.21 8.04 -10.00
C HIS A 102 -16.51 7.37 -8.64
N GLU A 103 -17.42 6.41 -8.60
CA GLU A 103 -17.73 5.66 -7.38
C GLU A 103 -16.49 4.91 -6.86
N PHE A 104 -15.79 4.19 -7.73
CA PHE A 104 -14.54 3.53 -7.39
C PHE A 104 -13.48 4.50 -6.82
N LEU A 105 -13.29 5.64 -7.48
CA LEU A 105 -12.31 6.64 -7.05
C LEU A 105 -12.68 7.27 -5.70
N ASP A 106 -13.95 7.43 -5.40
CA ASP A 106 -14.43 7.91 -4.11
C ASP A 106 -14.19 6.88 -3.00
N GLU A 107 -14.40 5.59 -3.27
CA GLU A 107 -14.05 4.50 -2.35
C GLU A 107 -12.55 4.43 -2.05
N VAL A 108 -11.71 4.53 -3.09
CA VAL A 108 -10.25 4.55 -2.94
C VAL A 108 -9.81 5.73 -2.07
N ALA A 109 -10.37 6.91 -2.30
CA ALA A 109 -10.06 8.10 -1.50
C ALA A 109 -10.49 7.94 -0.03
N ALA A 110 -11.67 7.38 0.21
CA ALA A 110 -12.18 7.10 1.56
C ALA A 110 -11.30 6.08 2.30
N ALA A 111 -10.88 5.00 1.61
CA ALA A 111 -9.99 3.99 2.17
C ALA A 111 -8.61 4.57 2.54
N ALA A 112 -8.04 5.41 1.68
CA ALA A 112 -6.78 6.11 1.93
C ALA A 112 -6.88 7.03 3.16
N ALA A 113 -7.94 7.80 3.28
CA ALA A 113 -8.20 8.68 4.44
C ALA A 113 -8.36 7.89 5.76
N ALA A 114 -9.03 6.74 5.71
CA ALA A 114 -9.19 5.86 6.87
C ALA A 114 -7.86 5.28 7.35
N ARG A 115 -6.95 4.92 6.43
CA ARG A 115 -5.59 4.43 6.75
C ARG A 115 -4.74 5.50 7.43
N LEU A 116 -4.77 6.72 6.92
CA LEU A 116 -4.06 7.85 7.54
C LEU A 116 -4.52 8.07 8.99
N LYS A 117 -5.84 8.05 9.24
CA LYS A 117 -6.40 8.19 10.59
C LYS A 117 -5.99 7.06 11.54
N ARG A 118 -5.87 5.82 11.06
CA ARG A 118 -5.38 4.68 11.85
C ARG A 118 -3.89 4.82 12.16
N GLY A 119 -3.07 5.20 11.19
CA GLY A 119 -1.63 5.41 11.36
C GLY A 119 -1.31 6.48 12.42
N THR A 120 -2.03 7.59 12.43
CA THR A 120 -1.85 8.65 13.43
C THR A 120 -2.26 8.22 14.84
N ARG A 121 -3.30 7.38 14.98
CA ARG A 121 -3.74 6.86 16.30
C ARG A 121 -2.73 5.88 16.90
N THR A 122 -2.13 5.00 16.09
CA THR A 122 -1.10 4.05 16.55
C THR A 122 0.19 4.76 16.92
N ALA A 123 0.63 5.76 16.15
CA ALA A 123 1.79 6.58 16.48
C ALA A 123 1.61 7.34 17.80
N LYS A 124 0.44 7.95 18.04
CA LYS A 124 0.12 8.65 19.29
C LYS A 124 0.12 7.72 20.51
N LYS A 125 -0.37 6.46 20.34
CA LYS A 125 -0.38 5.45 21.40
C LYS A 125 1.03 4.91 21.71
N ALA A 126 1.91 4.81 20.73
CA ALA A 126 3.29 4.39 20.89
C ALA A 126 4.14 5.45 21.63
N VAL A 127 3.93 6.74 21.31
CA VAL A 127 4.62 7.85 21.98
C VAL A 127 4.20 7.93 23.46
N SER A 128 2.91 7.77 23.78
CA SER A 128 2.43 7.80 25.17
C SER A 128 2.96 6.63 26.00
N LYS A 129 3.07 5.41 25.44
CA LYS A 129 3.69 4.25 26.12
C LYS A 129 5.18 4.47 26.40
N LYS A 130 5.92 5.11 25.47
CA LYS A 130 7.36 5.37 25.63
C LYS A 130 7.63 6.44 26.68
N ALA A 131 6.72 7.41 26.85
CA ALA A 131 6.82 8.44 27.88
C ALA A 131 6.56 7.88 29.31
N VAL A 132 5.63 6.96 29.45
CA VAL A 132 5.30 6.30 30.73
C VAL A 132 6.45 5.39 31.17
N SER A 133 7.07 4.63 30.25
CA SER A 133 8.20 3.75 30.57
C SER A 133 9.46 4.52 30.98
N LYS A 134 9.74 5.68 30.39
CA LYS A 134 10.85 6.55 30.79
C LYS A 134 10.65 7.16 32.20
N LYS A 135 9.41 7.46 32.58
CA LYS A 135 9.11 8.02 33.92
C LYS A 135 9.25 6.98 35.01
N ALA A 136 8.91 5.71 34.74
CA ALA A 136 9.09 4.59 35.66
C ALA A 136 10.57 4.20 35.87
N ALA A 137 11.39 4.25 34.81
CA ALA A 137 12.82 3.96 34.89
C ALA A 137 13.59 5.03 35.72
N LYS A 138 13.20 6.31 35.59
CA LYS A 138 13.84 7.41 36.35
C LYS A 138 13.52 7.38 37.85
N LYS A 139 12.39 6.78 38.27
CA LYS A 139 11.99 6.65 39.66
C LYS A 139 12.69 5.48 40.38
N LYS A 140 13.16 4.46 39.64
CA LYS A 140 13.93 3.32 40.19
C LYS A 140 15.43 3.59 40.34
N ALA A 141 15.98 4.58 39.64
CA ALA A 141 17.39 4.96 39.73
C ALA A 141 17.74 5.87 40.93
N ALA A 142 16.75 6.46 41.59
CA ALA A 142 16.95 7.41 42.68
C ALA A 142 17.07 6.78 44.08
N THR A 143 16.97 5.44 44.22
CA THR A 143 16.96 4.76 45.52
C THR A 143 18.13 3.83 45.81
N LYS A 144 19.22 3.86 45.02
CA LYS A 144 20.46 3.13 45.37
C LYS A 144 21.58 4.09 45.75
N LYS A 145 21.69 4.38 47.07
CA LYS A 145 22.90 4.94 47.69
C LYS A 145 24.00 3.88 47.69
N PRO A 146 25.28 4.22 47.41
CA PRO A 146 26.38 3.25 47.49
C PRO A 146 26.81 3.08 48.93
N ALA A 147 26.88 1.86 49.38
CA ALA A 147 27.54 1.50 50.61
C ALA A 147 29.06 1.45 50.38
N HIS A 148 29.76 2.27 51.13
CA HIS A 148 31.20 2.26 51.30
C HIS A 148 31.68 0.88 51.78
N LYS A 149 32.70 0.32 51.13
CA LYS A 149 33.53 -0.73 51.75
C LYS A 149 35.01 -0.45 51.50
N LYS A 150 35.68 -0.20 52.61
CA LYS A 150 37.12 0.09 52.78
C LYS A 150 37.98 -1.13 52.43
N THR A 151 39.09 -0.84 51.77
CA THR A 151 40.48 -1.29 51.96
C THR A 151 40.79 -2.75 52.29
N LYS A 152 41.72 -3.34 51.54
CA LYS A 152 43.05 -3.69 52.06
C LYS A 152 44.02 -4.04 50.93
N ALA A 153 45.18 -3.40 51.03
CA ALA A 153 46.34 -3.69 50.23
C ALA A 153 47.01 -5.01 50.69
N ALA A 154 47.59 -5.76 49.75
CA ALA A 154 48.81 -6.54 49.99
C ALA A 154 49.40 -7.07 48.69
N LYS A 155 50.59 -6.58 48.44
CA LYS A 155 51.87 -7.27 48.18
C LYS A 155 52.00 -8.12 46.90
N LYS A 156 52.90 -7.61 46.01
CA LYS A 156 53.77 -8.40 45.12
C LYS A 156 54.64 -9.41 45.85
N PRO A 157 55.09 -10.49 45.21
CA PRO A 157 56.44 -10.56 44.69
C PRO A 157 56.48 -11.22 43.25
N ARG A 158 57.25 -10.72 42.36
CA ARG A 158 58.63 -10.94 41.91
C ARG A 158 59.01 -12.37 41.46
N ARG A 159 59.58 -12.42 40.24
CA ARG A 159 60.53 -13.41 39.63
C ARG A 159 59.91 -14.68 39.08
N ALA A 160 60.39 -15.30 38.02
CA ALA A 160 61.64 -15.25 37.23
C ALA A 160 61.39 -15.87 35.84
N ARG A 161 62.10 -15.37 34.86
CA ARG A 161 63.02 -16.01 33.88
C ARG A 161 62.88 -17.54 33.69
N ARG A 162 62.53 -17.96 32.51
CA ARG A 162 63.42 -18.55 31.45
C ARG A 162 62.72 -18.53 30.13
#